data_a16149c6a059d22d9d86023d774d5c45
#
_entry.id   a16149c6a059d22d9d86023d774d5c45
#
_cell.length_a   1.000
_cell.length_b   1.000
_cell.length_c   1.000
_cell.angle_alpha   90.00
_cell.angle_beta   90.00
_cell.angle_gamma   90.00
#
_symmetry.space_group_name_H-M   'P 1'
#
loop_
_entity.id
_entity.type
_entity.pdbx_description
1 polymer ?
#
loop_
_entity_poly.entity_id
_entity_poly.type
_entity_poly.pdbx_seq_one_letter_code
_entity_poly.pdbx_strand_id
1 'polypeptide(L)'
;MPRGLSAADTIRAFVGAFNDRDLDGFAATLHPDVEIHASRGLRKGVESAREWATRAPGGVQQRIVVAGIEAGESGGLALIVREWWWDEGDPDAELAGSDEMAWVFELREGLISSWRSFDDRAEARRVAGLPA
;
A
#
# COMPACT_ATOMS: atom_id res chain seq x y z
N MET A 1 16.41 -14.93 -18.93
CA MET A 1 16.97 -13.91 -18.06
C MET A 1 16.00 -13.61 -16.92
N PRO A 2 16.32 -14.04 -15.74
CA PRO A 2 15.45 -13.73 -14.62
C PRO A 2 15.47 -12.25 -14.37
N ARG A 3 14.32 -11.70 -14.23
CA ARG A 3 14.19 -10.32 -13.83
C ARG A 3 13.57 -10.27 -12.47
N GLY A 4 13.86 -9.25 -11.73
CA GLY A 4 13.09 -8.96 -10.56
C GLY A 4 11.64 -8.72 -10.94
N LEU A 5 10.77 -8.66 -9.97
CA LEU A 5 9.38 -8.32 -10.20
C LEU A 5 9.28 -6.94 -10.84
N SER A 6 8.31 -6.74 -11.73
CA SER A 6 8.00 -5.42 -12.24
C SER A 6 7.48 -4.54 -11.09
N ALA A 7 7.50 -3.23 -11.28
CA ALA A 7 6.95 -2.32 -10.27
C ALA A 7 5.49 -2.69 -9.93
N ALA A 8 4.68 -3.00 -10.95
CA ALA A 8 3.30 -3.40 -10.73
C ALA A 8 3.21 -4.68 -9.87
N ASP A 9 4.06 -5.67 -10.15
CA ASP A 9 4.07 -6.92 -9.39
C ASP A 9 4.47 -6.68 -7.93
N THR A 10 5.47 -5.82 -7.71
CA THR A 10 5.90 -5.47 -6.35
C THR A 10 4.78 -4.75 -5.58
N ILE A 11 4.09 -3.83 -6.24
CA ILE A 11 2.94 -3.13 -5.63
C ILE A 11 1.84 -4.13 -5.26
N ARG A 12 1.53 -5.07 -6.16
CA ARG A 12 0.52 -6.10 -5.88
C ARG A 12 0.95 -7.01 -4.72
N ALA A 13 2.22 -7.36 -4.66
CA ALA A 13 2.76 -8.16 -3.56
C ALA A 13 2.65 -7.42 -2.22
N PHE A 14 2.94 -6.12 -2.22
CA PHE A 14 2.79 -5.26 -1.04
C PHE A 14 1.34 -5.30 -0.53
N VAL A 15 0.39 -5.05 -1.43
CA VAL A 15 -1.03 -5.02 -1.06
C VAL A 15 -1.52 -6.40 -0.60
N GLY A 16 -1.13 -7.46 -1.32
CA GLY A 16 -1.53 -8.81 -0.96
C GLY A 16 -1.02 -9.23 0.41
N ALA A 17 0.25 -8.96 0.70
CA ALA A 17 0.83 -9.27 2.00
C ALA A 17 0.16 -8.44 3.12
N PHE A 18 -0.14 -7.17 2.84
CA PHE A 18 -0.87 -6.33 3.78
C PHE A 18 -2.24 -6.94 4.12
N ASN A 19 -2.98 -7.35 3.10
CA ASN A 19 -4.32 -7.95 3.29
C ASN A 19 -4.25 -9.27 4.06
N ASP A 20 -3.23 -10.08 3.78
CA ASP A 20 -3.07 -11.40 4.40
C ASP A 20 -2.43 -11.32 5.78
N ARG A 21 -2.02 -10.14 6.22
CA ARG A 21 -1.27 -9.93 7.45
C ARG A 21 0.02 -10.75 7.49
N ASP A 22 0.59 -10.97 6.31
CA ASP A 22 1.88 -11.64 6.16
C ASP A 22 3.00 -10.61 6.29
N LEU A 23 3.44 -10.38 7.52
CA LEU A 23 4.41 -9.33 7.80
C LEU A 23 5.78 -9.61 7.19
N ASP A 24 6.16 -10.86 7.10
CA ASP A 24 7.44 -11.22 6.46
C ASP A 24 7.36 -10.98 4.95
N GLY A 25 6.26 -11.37 4.30
CA GLY A 25 6.03 -11.10 2.89
C GLY A 25 5.94 -9.61 2.61
N PHE A 26 5.28 -8.86 3.49
CA PHE A 26 5.19 -7.41 3.40
C PHE A 26 6.59 -6.77 3.46
N ALA A 27 7.38 -7.14 4.46
CA ALA A 27 8.74 -6.63 4.63
C ALA A 27 9.63 -6.97 3.42
N ALA A 28 9.41 -8.12 2.80
CA ALA A 28 10.19 -8.55 1.64
C ALA A 28 10.00 -7.64 0.42
N THR A 29 8.92 -6.86 0.36
CA THR A 29 8.68 -5.90 -0.73
C THR A 29 9.35 -4.55 -0.49
N LEU A 30 9.91 -4.32 0.70
CA LEU A 30 10.38 -3.01 1.13
C LEU A 30 11.89 -2.87 1.02
N HIS A 31 12.32 -1.70 0.56
CA HIS A 31 13.72 -1.30 0.62
C HIS A 31 14.09 -1.05 2.10
N PRO A 32 15.34 -1.34 2.53
CA PRO A 32 15.76 -1.07 3.92
C PRO A 32 15.53 0.38 4.38
N ASP A 33 15.59 1.33 3.44
CA ASP A 33 15.41 2.76 3.73
C ASP A 33 13.99 3.24 3.44
N VAL A 34 13.01 2.35 3.41
CA VAL A 34 11.63 2.69 3.05
C VAL A 34 11.07 3.82 3.91
N GLU A 35 10.30 4.69 3.27
CA GLU A 35 9.59 5.78 3.93
C GLU A 35 8.09 5.60 3.72
N ILE A 36 7.36 5.52 4.83
CA ILE A 36 5.90 5.45 4.82
C ILE A 36 5.37 6.80 5.27
N HIS A 37 4.76 7.53 4.34
CA HIS A 37 4.19 8.86 4.63
C HIS A 37 2.75 8.68 5.09
N ALA A 38 2.60 8.30 6.36
CA ALA A 38 1.31 8.07 6.99
C ALA A 38 0.69 9.39 7.47
N SER A 39 -0.62 9.36 7.74
CA SER A 39 -1.36 10.54 8.18
C SER A 39 -0.82 11.15 9.48
N ARG A 40 -0.16 10.35 10.31
CA ARG A 40 0.41 10.82 11.59
C ARG A 40 1.89 11.15 11.51
N GLY A 41 2.45 11.20 10.31
CA GLY A 41 3.84 11.53 10.10
C GLY A 41 4.61 10.48 9.33
N LEU A 42 5.87 10.78 9.13
CA LEU A 42 6.77 9.91 8.36
C LEU A 42 7.31 8.79 9.24
N ARG A 43 7.24 7.56 8.72
CA ARG A 43 7.87 6.40 9.35
C ARG A 43 8.97 5.91 8.44
N LYS A 44 10.14 5.67 8.99
CA LYS A 44 11.31 5.23 8.23
C LYS A 44 11.73 3.84 8.66
N GLY A 45 12.11 3.03 7.69
CA GLY A 45 12.68 1.71 7.89
C GLY A 45 11.63 0.60 7.94
N VAL A 46 12.11 -0.62 7.73
CA VAL A 46 11.25 -1.80 7.62
C VAL A 46 10.47 -2.08 8.90
N GLU A 47 11.11 -1.93 10.06
CA GLU A 47 10.44 -2.20 11.34
C GLU A 47 9.28 -1.24 11.59
N SER A 48 9.47 0.05 11.29
CA SER A 48 8.39 1.04 11.42
C SER A 48 7.25 0.75 10.44
N ALA A 49 7.59 0.30 9.23
CA ALA A 49 6.60 -0.08 8.24
C ALA A 49 5.80 -1.32 8.68
N ARG A 50 6.47 -2.31 9.28
CA ARG A 50 5.79 -3.49 9.82
C ARG A 50 4.82 -3.10 10.92
N GLU A 51 5.21 -2.22 11.83
CA GLU A 51 4.34 -1.72 12.88
C GLU A 51 3.11 -1.02 12.28
N TRP A 52 3.33 -0.20 11.26
CA TRP A 52 2.23 0.48 10.58
C TRP A 52 1.25 -0.53 9.98
N ALA A 53 1.75 -1.60 9.36
CA ALA A 53 0.90 -2.61 8.72
C ALA A 53 0.11 -3.45 9.73
N THR A 54 0.59 -3.55 10.98
CA THR A 54 -0.11 -4.32 12.02
C THR A 54 -1.24 -3.57 12.69
N ARG A 55 -1.32 -2.25 12.52
CA ARG A 55 -2.29 -1.44 13.24
C ARG A 55 -3.70 -1.66 12.72
N ALA A 56 -4.58 -2.05 13.63
CA ALA A 56 -6.02 -2.13 13.40
C ALA A 56 -6.69 -1.29 14.50
N PRO A 57 -6.73 0.04 14.33
CA PRO A 57 -7.27 0.92 15.37
C PRO A 57 -8.75 0.62 15.63
N GLY A 58 -9.10 0.52 16.91
CA GLY A 58 -10.49 0.38 17.32
C GLY A 58 -11.16 -0.93 16.93
N GLY A 59 -10.39 -1.98 16.63
CA GLY A 59 -10.96 -3.27 16.24
C GLY A 59 -11.49 -3.30 14.81
N VAL A 60 -11.08 -2.34 13.99
CA VAL A 60 -11.47 -2.26 12.59
C VAL A 60 -10.60 -3.18 11.75
N GLN A 61 -11.23 -4.01 10.93
CA GLN A 61 -10.55 -4.78 9.90
C GLN A 61 -10.56 -4.01 8.60
N GLN A 62 -9.49 -4.14 7.83
CA GLN A 62 -9.35 -3.46 6.55
C GLN A 62 -8.92 -4.42 5.47
N ARG A 63 -9.39 -4.19 4.26
CA ARG A 63 -8.93 -4.87 3.06
C ARG A 63 -8.72 -3.84 1.97
N ILE A 64 -7.62 -3.96 1.25
CA ILE A 64 -7.29 -3.08 0.14
C ILE A 64 -7.57 -3.81 -1.17
N VAL A 65 -8.43 -3.23 -1.98
CA VAL A 65 -8.73 -3.77 -3.31
C VAL A 65 -8.04 -2.87 -4.33
N VAL A 66 -7.21 -3.46 -5.18
CA VAL A 66 -6.53 -2.72 -6.24
C VAL A 66 -7.47 -2.64 -7.44
N ALA A 67 -7.91 -1.42 -7.76
CA ALA A 67 -8.79 -1.17 -8.90
C ALA A 67 -7.98 -0.98 -10.19
N GLY A 68 -6.74 -0.54 -10.09
CA GLY A 68 -5.86 -0.38 -11.24
C GLY A 68 -4.47 0.03 -10.83
N ILE A 69 -3.49 -0.25 -11.66
CA ILE A 69 -2.10 0.15 -11.43
C ILE A 69 -1.54 0.74 -12.72
N GLU A 70 -0.86 1.89 -12.58
CA GLU A 70 -0.03 2.45 -13.64
C GLU A 70 1.39 2.54 -13.11
N ALA A 71 2.31 1.82 -13.71
CA ALA A 71 3.67 1.72 -13.19
C ALA A 71 4.70 1.92 -14.29
N GLY A 72 5.80 2.58 -13.91
CA GLY A 72 6.99 2.73 -14.72
C GLY A 72 8.15 1.96 -14.10
N GLU A 73 9.37 2.33 -14.46
CA GLU A 73 10.57 1.63 -13.97
C GLU A 73 10.88 1.93 -12.51
N SER A 74 10.62 3.15 -12.08
CA SER A 74 11.05 3.62 -10.75
C SER A 74 9.90 3.82 -9.77
N GLY A 75 8.69 3.46 -10.16
CA GLY A 75 7.56 3.62 -9.27
C GLY A 75 6.23 3.44 -9.96
N GLY A 76 5.18 3.73 -9.26
CA GLY A 76 3.85 3.58 -9.82
C GLY A 76 2.77 4.15 -8.91
N LEU A 77 1.56 4.12 -9.43
CA LEU A 77 0.36 4.57 -8.75
C LEU A 77 -0.64 3.42 -8.77
N ALA A 78 -1.19 3.10 -7.63
CA ALA A 78 -2.29 2.17 -7.52
C ALA A 78 -3.55 2.93 -7.15
N LEU A 79 -4.60 2.74 -7.95
CA LEU A 79 -5.94 3.17 -7.56
C LEU A 79 -6.50 2.08 -6.68
N ILE A 80 -6.87 2.42 -5.48
CA ILE A 80 -7.33 1.43 -4.52
C ILE A 80 -8.69 1.79 -3.95
N VAL A 81 -9.41 0.76 -3.52
CA VAL A 81 -10.59 0.89 -2.69
C VAL A 81 -10.22 0.29 -1.34
N ARG A 82 -10.29 1.10 -0.30
CA ARG A 82 -10.10 0.63 1.05
C ARG A 82 -11.47 0.28 1.61
N GLU A 83 -11.64 -0.99 1.97
CA GLU A 83 -12.88 -1.48 2.59
C GLU A 83 -12.62 -1.75 4.05
N TRP A 84 -13.57 -1.42 4.93
CA TRP A 84 -13.41 -1.72 6.34
C TRP A 84 -14.72 -2.16 6.97
N TRP A 85 -14.59 -2.93 8.04
CA TRP A 85 -15.71 -3.41 8.83
C TRP A 85 -15.26 -3.57 10.28
N TRP A 86 -16.25 -3.64 11.16
CA TRP A 86 -15.96 -3.88 12.57
C TRP A 86 -15.75 -5.37 12.77
N ASP A 87 -14.64 -5.74 13.35
CA ASP A 87 -14.36 -7.14 13.66
C ASP A 87 -14.73 -7.40 15.10
N GLU A 88 -15.93 -7.91 15.30
CA GLU A 88 -16.41 -8.31 16.61
C GLU A 88 -16.55 -9.83 16.70
N GLY A 89 -15.83 -10.56 15.84
CA GLY A 89 -15.92 -11.99 15.78
C GLY A 89 -17.16 -12.48 15.05
N ASP A 90 -17.86 -11.59 14.36
CA ASP A 90 -19.04 -11.92 13.59
C ASP A 90 -18.64 -12.27 12.16
N PRO A 91 -18.78 -13.56 11.74
CA PRO A 91 -18.45 -13.95 10.38
C PRO A 91 -19.35 -13.33 9.32
N ASP A 92 -20.49 -12.79 9.72
CA ASP A 92 -21.44 -12.15 8.82
C ASP A 92 -21.37 -10.63 8.90
N ALA A 93 -20.28 -10.08 9.47
CA ALA A 93 -20.14 -8.64 9.62
C ALA A 93 -20.25 -7.93 8.26
N GLU A 94 -21.16 -6.97 8.19
CA GLU A 94 -21.33 -6.17 7.00
C GLU A 94 -20.24 -5.13 6.87
N LEU A 95 -19.95 -4.75 5.63
CA LEU A 95 -19.00 -3.70 5.33
C LEU A 95 -19.46 -2.40 5.99
N ALA A 96 -18.59 -1.82 6.83
CA ALA A 96 -18.89 -0.56 7.51
C ALA A 96 -18.69 0.64 6.58
N GLY A 97 -17.78 0.52 5.61
CA GLY A 97 -17.57 1.59 4.66
C GLY A 97 -16.50 1.27 3.64
N SER A 98 -16.33 2.16 2.67
CA SER A 98 -15.27 2.08 1.69
C SER A 98 -14.87 3.48 1.24
N ASP A 99 -13.58 3.65 0.93
CA ASP A 99 -13.01 4.87 0.38
C ASP A 99 -12.21 4.54 -0.86
N GLU A 100 -12.31 5.40 -1.86
CA GLU A 100 -11.42 5.34 -3.02
C GLU A 100 -10.26 6.30 -2.80
N MET A 101 -9.05 5.85 -3.12
CA MET A 101 -7.85 6.69 -2.99
C MET A 101 -6.78 6.20 -3.95
N ALA A 102 -5.72 6.97 -4.04
CA ALA A 102 -4.56 6.61 -4.85
C ALA A 102 -3.33 6.45 -3.95
N TRP A 103 -2.63 5.34 -4.10
CA TRP A 103 -1.36 5.11 -3.40
C TRP A 103 -0.23 5.27 -4.41
N VAL A 104 0.73 6.13 -4.07
CA VAL A 104 1.90 6.38 -4.91
C VAL A 104 3.10 5.69 -4.29
N PHE A 105 3.81 4.94 -5.12
CA PHE A 105 4.99 4.17 -4.72
C PHE A 105 6.21 4.63 -5.48
N GLU A 106 7.33 4.74 -4.80
CA GLU A 106 8.63 4.86 -5.43
C GLU A 106 9.37 3.56 -5.15
N LEU A 107 10.09 3.08 -6.14
CA LEU A 107 10.86 1.85 -6.03
C LEU A 107 12.33 2.14 -6.27
N ARG A 108 13.19 1.42 -5.56
CA ARG A 108 14.63 1.45 -5.70
C ARG A 108 15.13 0.02 -5.69
N GLU A 109 15.87 -0.37 -6.71
CA GLU A 109 16.38 -1.74 -6.82
C GLU A 109 15.28 -2.80 -6.79
N GLY A 110 14.11 -2.46 -7.33
CA GLY A 110 12.96 -3.36 -7.36
C GLY A 110 12.19 -3.45 -6.07
N LEU A 111 12.54 -2.68 -5.05
CA LEU A 111 11.87 -2.67 -3.75
C LEU A 111 11.22 -1.32 -3.49
N ILE A 112 10.15 -1.32 -2.71
CA ILE A 112 9.42 -0.10 -2.41
C ILE A 112 10.25 0.77 -1.46
N SER A 113 10.64 1.95 -1.93
CA SER A 113 11.40 2.91 -1.15
C SER A 113 10.55 4.02 -0.55
N SER A 114 9.31 4.23 -1.07
CA SER A 114 8.42 5.26 -0.56
C SER A 114 6.96 4.89 -0.86
N TRP A 115 6.09 5.21 0.08
CA TRP A 115 4.65 5.04 -0.06
C TRP A 115 3.95 6.31 0.43
N ARG A 116 2.98 6.78 -0.35
CA ARG A 116 2.12 7.90 0.02
C ARG A 116 0.69 7.64 -0.40
N SER A 117 -0.25 8.12 0.39
CA SER A 117 -1.68 8.03 0.09
C SER A 117 -2.22 9.41 -0.28
N PHE A 118 -3.08 9.45 -1.29
CA PHE A 118 -3.72 10.68 -1.77
C PHE A 118 -5.20 10.44 -1.96
N ASP A 119 -6.02 11.40 -1.53
CA ASP A 119 -7.44 11.39 -1.82
C ASP A 119 -7.72 11.95 -3.23
N ASP A 120 -6.88 12.85 -3.70
CA ASP A 120 -6.98 13.48 -5.02
C ASP A 120 -6.16 12.70 -6.04
N ARG A 121 -6.84 12.04 -6.99
CA ARG A 121 -6.19 11.25 -8.03
C ARG A 121 -5.31 12.10 -8.95
N ALA A 122 -5.73 13.32 -9.25
CA ALA A 122 -4.95 14.21 -10.13
C ALA A 122 -3.63 14.59 -9.49
N GLU A 123 -3.64 14.89 -8.19
CA GLU A 123 -2.43 15.17 -7.44
C GLU A 123 -1.53 13.95 -7.37
N ALA A 124 -2.10 12.78 -7.12
CA ALA A 124 -1.34 11.53 -7.08
C ALA A 124 -0.63 11.25 -8.40
N ARG A 125 -1.31 11.44 -9.52
CA ARG A 125 -0.73 11.24 -10.85
C ARG A 125 0.43 12.21 -11.07
N ARG A 126 0.27 13.46 -10.68
CA ARG A 126 1.32 14.47 -10.80
C ARG A 126 2.56 14.08 -9.98
N VAL A 127 2.35 13.65 -8.73
CA VAL A 127 3.44 13.23 -7.85
C VAL A 127 4.15 12.00 -8.40
N ALA A 128 3.39 11.07 -8.99
CA ALA A 128 3.95 9.87 -9.58
C ALA A 128 4.64 10.11 -10.93
N GLY A 129 4.54 11.33 -11.48
CA GLY A 129 5.13 11.65 -12.78
C GLY A 129 4.33 11.12 -13.95
N LEU A 130 3.07 10.85 -13.77
CA LEU A 130 2.19 10.32 -14.81
C LEU A 130 1.40 11.45 -15.50
N PRO A 131 1.01 11.24 -16.78
CA PRO A 131 0.16 12.21 -17.46
C PRO A 131 -1.16 12.42 -16.75
N ALA A 132 -1.65 13.62 -16.81
CA ALA A 132 -2.92 13.97 -16.19
C ALA A 132 -4.10 13.27 -16.88
#